data_a5ab70fdeda67649764ab155c45f510a
#
_entry.id   a5ab70fdeda67649764ab155c45f510a
#
_cell.length_a   1.000
_cell.length_b   1.000
_cell.length_c   1.000
_cell.angle_alpha   90.00
_cell.angle_beta   90.00
_cell.angle_gamma   90.00
#
_symmetry.space_group_name_H-M   'P 1'
#
loop_
_entity.id
_entity.type
_entity.pdbx_description
1 polymer ?
#
loop_
_entity_poly.entity_id
_entity_poly.type
_entity_poly.pdbx_seq_one_letter_code
_entity_poly.pdbx_strand_id
1 'polypeptide(L)'
;EWETKSVECLNWNQNAIQPLKDYLIQKNTKSFMILVNGRIVMEEYFNGHTATDTWQWNSAGKTLVGTTTGIAQQEGLLDYNTKVSQYLGEGWTNAPLAKENLINSKHLLTMTSGLNDQNQLVIPSNLTYLADAGTRWSYHNVFQKLMDVVADASNQEFETYFNAKIKNKIGMDGFWNNGVIFKIYHSNTRSMARFGLLALNKGKWNNETIINETFFNESINSSQNINPSYGYFWWLNGKASSMIPGGQEVYPGSLV
;
A
#
# COMPACT_ATOMS: atom_id res chain seq x y z
N GLU A 1 4.87 -21.84 11.19
CA GLU A 1 4.78 -21.44 12.60
C GLU A 1 5.76 -20.29 12.85
N TRP A 2 5.42 -19.31 13.72
CA TRP A 2 6.33 -18.23 14.06
C TRP A 2 7.29 -18.67 15.17
N GLU A 3 8.58 -18.46 14.95
CA GLU A 3 9.56 -18.57 16.02
C GLU A 3 9.50 -17.36 16.95
N THR A 4 9.80 -17.57 18.22
CA THR A 4 9.87 -16.51 19.23
C THR A 4 11.29 -16.31 19.73
N LYS A 5 11.58 -15.12 20.26
CA LYS A 5 12.83 -14.81 20.96
C LYS A 5 12.52 -13.96 22.18
N SER A 6 13.09 -14.30 23.32
CA SER A 6 12.83 -13.54 24.53
C SER A 6 13.54 -12.18 24.55
N VAL A 7 12.96 -11.23 25.24
CA VAL A 7 13.49 -9.86 25.39
C VAL A 7 14.84 -9.88 26.12
N GLU A 8 15.02 -10.79 27.08
CA GLU A 8 16.25 -10.96 27.86
C GLU A 8 17.46 -11.27 26.96
N CYS A 9 17.23 -12.08 25.89
CA CYS A 9 18.28 -12.43 24.94
C CYS A 9 18.75 -11.25 24.07
N LEU A 10 18.07 -10.11 24.14
CA LEU A 10 18.35 -8.93 23.31
C LEU A 10 19.00 -7.78 24.11
N ASN A 11 19.19 -7.95 25.40
CA ASN A 11 19.67 -6.91 26.32
C ASN A 11 18.81 -5.62 26.27
N TRP A 12 17.53 -5.76 26.03
CA TRP A 12 16.61 -4.62 26.02
C TRP A 12 16.28 -4.18 27.45
N ASN A 13 15.93 -2.90 27.60
CA ASN A 13 15.49 -2.38 28.89
C ASN A 13 14.10 -2.95 29.24
N GLN A 14 14.08 -3.99 30.07
CA GLN A 14 12.85 -4.66 30.49
C GLN A 14 11.90 -3.71 31.25
N ASN A 15 12.45 -2.73 31.99
CA ASN A 15 11.66 -1.76 32.72
C ASN A 15 10.87 -0.81 31.79
N ALA A 16 11.22 -0.72 30.49
CA ALA A 16 10.50 0.08 29.50
C ALA A 16 9.28 -0.65 28.91
N ILE A 17 9.15 -1.98 29.14
CA ILE A 17 8.08 -2.77 28.51
C ILE A 17 6.71 -2.38 29.05
N GLN A 18 6.54 -2.31 30.36
CA GLN A 18 5.25 -1.95 30.94
C GLN A 18 4.81 -0.53 30.59
N PRO A 19 5.67 0.51 30.70
CA PRO A 19 5.36 1.85 30.21
C PRO A 19 4.94 1.89 28.71
N LEU A 20 5.58 1.07 27.86
CA LEU A 20 5.18 0.95 26.45
C LEU A 20 3.77 0.36 26.31
N LYS A 21 3.45 -0.72 27.03
CA LYS A 21 2.11 -1.32 27.02
C LYS A 21 1.05 -0.33 27.50
N ASP A 22 1.31 0.39 28.58
CA ASP A 22 0.39 1.40 29.13
C ASP A 22 0.14 2.53 28.13
N TYR A 23 1.19 2.99 27.44
CA TYR A 23 1.09 3.97 26.37
C TYR A 23 0.23 3.44 25.20
N LEU A 24 0.46 2.21 24.75
CA LEU A 24 -0.32 1.59 23.66
C LEU A 24 -1.80 1.45 24.02
N ILE A 25 -2.11 1.06 25.26
CA ILE A 25 -3.49 1.00 25.78
C ILE A 25 -4.13 2.40 25.74
N GLN A 26 -3.43 3.41 26.25
CA GLN A 26 -3.88 4.81 26.27
C GLN A 26 -4.19 5.33 24.86
N LYS A 27 -3.43 4.87 23.85
CA LYS A 27 -3.61 5.25 22.44
C LYS A 27 -4.67 4.42 21.70
N ASN A 28 -5.43 3.61 22.41
CA ASN A 28 -6.45 2.71 21.83
C ASN A 28 -5.87 1.76 20.76
N THR A 29 -4.59 1.39 20.89
CA THR A 29 -3.95 0.40 20.03
C THR A 29 -4.69 -0.92 20.10
N LYS A 30 -4.88 -1.58 18.97
CA LYS A 30 -5.52 -2.91 18.90
C LYS A 30 -4.51 -4.01 19.10
N SER A 31 -3.37 -3.91 18.44
CA SER A 31 -2.30 -4.88 18.56
C SER A 31 -0.95 -4.21 18.30
N PHE A 32 0.09 -4.83 18.83
CA PHE A 32 1.46 -4.37 18.63
C PHE A 32 2.39 -5.58 18.55
N MET A 33 3.28 -5.59 17.55
CA MET A 33 4.22 -6.68 17.36
C MET A 33 5.61 -6.13 17.03
N ILE A 34 6.63 -6.73 17.65
CA ILE A 34 8.03 -6.48 17.31
C ILE A 34 8.66 -7.79 16.87
N LEU A 35 9.30 -7.74 15.71
CA LEU A 35 10.09 -8.83 15.17
C LEU A 35 11.57 -8.46 15.15
N VAL A 36 12.42 -9.40 15.50
CA VAL A 36 13.88 -9.28 15.38
C VAL A 36 14.39 -10.50 14.60
N ASN A 37 14.98 -10.27 13.44
CA ASN A 37 15.46 -11.32 12.54
C ASN A 37 14.36 -12.37 12.23
N GLY A 38 13.14 -11.90 11.98
CA GLY A 38 11.99 -12.75 11.65
C GLY A 38 11.33 -13.45 12.84
N ARG A 39 11.85 -13.31 14.07
CA ARG A 39 11.29 -13.91 15.28
C ARG A 39 10.45 -12.91 16.06
N ILE A 40 9.32 -13.38 16.60
CA ILE A 40 8.48 -12.56 17.48
C ILE A 40 9.20 -12.34 18.82
N VAL A 41 9.44 -11.08 19.16
CA VAL A 41 9.98 -10.66 20.46
C VAL A 41 8.86 -10.14 21.36
N MET A 42 7.90 -9.43 20.77
CA MET A 42 6.73 -8.91 21.46
C MET A 42 5.51 -9.11 20.56
N GLU A 43 4.43 -9.60 21.13
CA GLU A 43 3.13 -9.72 20.49
C GLU A 43 2.05 -9.44 21.55
N GLU A 44 1.38 -8.31 21.41
CA GLU A 44 0.44 -7.80 22.40
C GLU A 44 -0.88 -7.41 21.74
N TYR A 45 -1.97 -7.63 22.46
CA TYR A 45 -3.32 -7.34 22.03
C TYR A 45 -4.03 -6.54 23.12
N PHE A 46 -4.76 -5.50 22.74
CA PHE A 46 -5.33 -4.54 23.66
C PHE A 46 -6.80 -4.21 23.30
N ASN A 47 -7.52 -3.62 24.24
CA ASN A 47 -8.84 -3.08 24.04
C ASN A 47 -9.83 -4.10 23.42
N GLY A 48 -9.79 -5.35 23.92
CA GLY A 48 -10.65 -6.44 23.49
C GLY A 48 -10.29 -7.08 22.16
N HIS A 49 -9.17 -6.69 21.53
CA HIS A 49 -8.66 -7.33 20.33
C HIS A 49 -7.85 -8.58 20.67
N THR A 50 -7.87 -9.58 19.80
CA THR A 50 -7.20 -10.88 19.99
C THR A 50 -6.33 -11.25 18.79
N ALA A 51 -5.55 -12.34 18.91
CA ALA A 51 -4.68 -12.83 17.85
C ALA A 51 -5.43 -13.27 16.58
N THR A 52 -6.70 -13.65 16.73
CA THR A 52 -7.54 -14.14 15.62
C THR A 52 -8.40 -13.05 15.00
N ASP A 53 -8.52 -11.89 15.66
CA ASP A 53 -9.33 -10.80 15.13
C ASP A 53 -8.65 -10.16 13.91
N THR A 54 -9.47 -9.81 12.95
CA THR A 54 -9.02 -9.03 11.79
C THR A 54 -9.24 -7.55 12.02
N TRP A 55 -8.34 -6.74 11.48
CA TRP A 55 -8.46 -5.29 11.48
C TRP A 55 -8.26 -4.72 10.08
N GLN A 56 -8.92 -3.59 9.82
CA GLN A 56 -8.85 -2.93 8.52
C GLN A 56 -7.48 -2.29 8.29
N TRP A 57 -6.92 -2.49 7.10
CA TRP A 57 -5.66 -1.86 6.71
C TRP A 57 -5.84 -0.41 6.30
N ASN A 58 -7.04 -0.01 5.94
CA ASN A 58 -7.31 1.32 5.39
C ASN A 58 -6.28 1.65 4.28
N SER A 59 -5.64 2.81 4.39
CA SER A 59 -4.67 3.26 3.38
C SER A 59 -3.38 2.44 3.32
N ALA A 60 -3.03 1.69 4.36
CA ALA A 60 -1.90 0.75 4.29
C ALA A 60 -2.16 -0.34 3.23
N GLY A 61 -3.41 -0.71 2.97
CA GLY A 61 -3.78 -1.66 1.92
C GLY A 61 -3.41 -1.22 0.49
N LYS A 62 -3.16 0.07 0.27
CA LYS A 62 -2.65 0.57 -1.03
C LYS A 62 -1.30 -0.06 -1.38
N THR A 63 -0.46 -0.33 -0.39
CA THR A 63 0.83 -0.98 -0.60
C THR A 63 0.68 -2.41 -1.14
N LEU A 64 -0.39 -3.12 -0.75
CA LEU A 64 -0.72 -4.42 -1.31
C LEU A 64 -1.11 -4.30 -2.79
N VAL A 65 -1.93 -3.29 -3.14
CA VAL A 65 -2.31 -3.02 -4.53
C VAL A 65 -1.08 -2.67 -5.36
N GLY A 66 -0.21 -1.78 -4.86
CA GLY A 66 1.03 -1.40 -5.54
C GLY A 66 1.97 -2.59 -5.76
N THR A 67 2.18 -3.41 -4.72
CA THR A 67 3.02 -4.62 -4.82
C THR A 67 2.44 -5.62 -5.83
N THR A 68 1.12 -5.81 -5.83
CA THR A 68 0.45 -6.70 -6.79
C THR A 68 0.59 -6.19 -8.23
N THR A 69 0.47 -4.88 -8.44
CA THR A 69 0.71 -4.23 -9.75
C THR A 69 2.17 -4.44 -10.19
N GLY A 70 3.12 -4.30 -9.27
CA GLY A 70 4.54 -4.55 -9.55
C GLY A 70 4.83 -6.00 -9.92
N ILE A 71 4.14 -6.96 -9.33
CA ILE A 71 4.29 -8.38 -9.70
C ILE A 71 3.72 -8.61 -11.11
N ALA A 72 2.58 -8.03 -11.45
CA ALA A 72 2.03 -8.14 -12.80
C ALA A 72 2.97 -7.50 -13.86
N GLN A 73 3.63 -6.39 -13.52
CA GLN A 73 4.70 -5.80 -14.32
C GLN A 73 5.89 -6.77 -14.47
N GLN A 74 6.34 -7.36 -13.37
CA GLN A 74 7.45 -8.32 -13.35
C GLN A 74 7.19 -9.56 -14.21
N GLU A 75 5.95 -10.01 -14.25
CA GLU A 75 5.50 -11.15 -15.07
C GLU A 75 5.26 -10.77 -16.54
N GLY A 76 5.42 -9.48 -16.90
CA GLY A 76 5.21 -8.99 -18.25
C GLY A 76 3.74 -8.94 -18.67
N LEU A 77 2.80 -9.02 -17.72
CA LEU A 77 1.37 -8.96 -17.98
C LEU A 77 0.91 -7.54 -18.26
N LEU A 78 1.54 -6.55 -17.63
CA LEU A 78 1.30 -5.13 -17.89
C LEU A 78 2.62 -4.35 -17.97
N ASP A 79 2.58 -3.19 -18.61
CA ASP A 79 3.60 -2.14 -18.48
C ASP A 79 2.95 -0.93 -17.80
N TYR A 80 3.45 -0.54 -16.63
CA TYR A 80 2.89 0.58 -15.87
C TYR A 80 3.07 1.94 -16.56
N ASN A 81 3.89 2.02 -17.65
CA ASN A 81 3.99 3.22 -18.49
C ASN A 81 2.92 3.24 -19.61
N THR A 82 2.25 2.12 -19.87
CA THR A 82 1.17 2.03 -20.83
C THR A 82 -0.09 2.74 -20.29
N LYS A 83 -0.80 3.43 -21.17
CA LYS A 83 -2.04 4.14 -20.82
C LYS A 83 -3.08 3.18 -20.22
N VAL A 84 -3.77 3.64 -19.18
CA VAL A 84 -4.80 2.84 -18.48
C VAL A 84 -5.94 2.43 -19.42
N SER A 85 -6.30 3.28 -20.37
CA SER A 85 -7.34 2.97 -21.37
C SER A 85 -7.03 1.78 -22.26
N GLN A 86 -5.78 1.29 -22.31
CA GLN A 86 -5.45 0.06 -23.02
C GLN A 86 -5.98 -1.19 -22.30
N TYR A 87 -6.10 -1.12 -20.98
CA TYR A 87 -6.64 -2.22 -20.16
C TYR A 87 -8.13 -2.03 -19.88
N LEU A 88 -8.59 -0.83 -19.59
CA LEU A 88 -9.96 -0.56 -19.15
C LEU A 88 -10.90 -0.09 -20.29
N GLY A 89 -10.36 0.12 -21.49
CA GLY A 89 -11.09 0.78 -22.57
C GLY A 89 -11.11 2.30 -22.41
N GLU A 90 -11.54 3.00 -23.47
CA GLU A 90 -11.75 4.45 -23.45
C GLU A 90 -13.05 4.80 -22.71
N GLY A 91 -13.07 5.98 -22.05
CA GLY A 91 -14.23 6.43 -21.27
C GLY A 91 -14.28 5.86 -19.84
N TRP A 92 -13.17 5.33 -19.32
CA TRP A 92 -13.08 4.95 -17.92
C TRP A 92 -13.07 6.15 -16.97
N THR A 93 -12.89 7.36 -17.54
CA THR A 93 -13.05 8.65 -16.87
C THR A 93 -14.04 9.55 -17.63
N ASN A 94 -14.38 10.69 -17.06
CA ASN A 94 -15.11 11.79 -17.73
C ASN A 94 -14.16 12.94 -18.12
N ALA A 95 -12.87 12.68 -18.20
CA ALA A 95 -11.91 13.62 -18.78
C ALA A 95 -12.00 13.60 -20.32
N PRO A 96 -11.62 14.68 -21.01
CA PRO A 96 -11.47 14.63 -22.47
C PRO A 96 -10.55 13.47 -22.85
N LEU A 97 -10.90 12.71 -23.89
CA LEU A 97 -10.19 11.50 -24.31
C LEU A 97 -8.68 11.72 -24.49
N ALA A 98 -8.29 12.87 -25.06
CA ALA A 98 -6.88 13.22 -25.21
C ALA A 98 -6.15 13.35 -23.86
N LYS A 99 -6.85 13.69 -22.78
CA LYS A 99 -6.31 13.81 -21.41
C LYS A 99 -6.36 12.48 -20.67
N GLU A 100 -7.43 11.72 -20.83
CA GLU A 100 -7.54 10.35 -20.32
C GLU A 100 -6.38 9.49 -20.86
N ASN A 101 -6.09 9.58 -22.15
CA ASN A 101 -5.02 8.83 -22.80
C ASN A 101 -3.58 9.19 -22.36
N LEU A 102 -3.40 10.26 -21.57
CA LEU A 102 -2.12 10.56 -20.90
C LEU A 102 -1.94 9.80 -19.60
N ILE A 103 -3.01 9.26 -19.03
CA ILE A 103 -2.95 8.58 -17.72
C ILE A 103 -2.48 7.14 -17.92
N ASN A 104 -1.36 6.81 -17.31
CA ASN A 104 -0.84 5.44 -17.24
C ASN A 104 -0.89 4.90 -15.80
N SER A 105 -0.64 3.61 -15.62
CA SER A 105 -0.67 2.97 -14.31
C SER A 105 0.35 3.55 -13.33
N LYS A 106 1.49 4.06 -13.83
CA LYS A 106 2.48 4.74 -12.99
C LYS A 106 1.92 6.03 -12.39
N HIS A 107 1.12 6.79 -13.12
CA HIS A 107 0.45 7.98 -12.59
C HIS A 107 -0.54 7.63 -11.46
N LEU A 108 -1.17 6.46 -11.50
CA LEU A 108 -2.02 5.98 -10.41
C LEU A 108 -1.18 5.57 -9.20
N LEU A 109 -0.07 4.83 -9.40
CA LEU A 109 0.88 4.42 -8.34
C LEU A 109 1.47 5.62 -7.59
N THR A 110 1.73 6.72 -8.31
CA THR A 110 2.41 7.91 -7.79
C THR A 110 1.46 9.01 -7.33
N MET A 111 0.13 8.79 -7.43
CA MET A 111 -0.90 9.78 -7.09
C MET A 111 -0.83 11.05 -7.96
N THR A 112 -0.49 10.89 -9.24
CA THR A 112 -0.33 12.02 -10.18
C THR A 112 -1.21 11.91 -11.43
N SER A 113 -2.38 11.29 -11.30
CA SER A 113 -3.31 11.12 -12.45
C SER A 113 -3.81 12.44 -13.05
N GLY A 114 -3.79 13.52 -12.29
CA GLY A 114 -4.33 14.81 -12.71
C GLY A 114 -5.86 14.89 -12.72
N LEU A 115 -6.54 13.82 -12.28
CA LEU A 115 -8.00 13.82 -12.15
C LEU A 115 -8.45 14.62 -10.93
N ASN A 116 -9.68 15.13 -10.99
CA ASN A 116 -10.32 15.89 -9.93
C ASN A 116 -10.49 15.01 -8.68
N ASP A 117 -10.01 15.49 -7.54
CA ASP A 117 -9.95 14.78 -6.26
C ASP A 117 -10.97 15.27 -5.22
N GLN A 118 -11.87 16.18 -5.59
CA GLN A 118 -12.92 16.69 -4.70
C GLN A 118 -13.91 15.59 -4.31
N ASN A 119 -14.11 14.60 -5.19
CA ASN A 119 -14.97 13.45 -4.91
C ASN A 119 -14.14 12.17 -4.91
N GLN A 120 -14.14 11.47 -3.77
CA GLN A 120 -13.36 10.25 -3.57
C GLN A 120 -14.08 8.97 -4.04
N LEU A 121 -15.34 9.07 -4.51
CA LEU A 121 -16.06 7.94 -5.10
C LEU A 121 -15.61 7.75 -6.56
N VAL A 122 -15.01 6.59 -6.85
CA VAL A 122 -14.36 6.27 -8.13
C VAL A 122 -15.38 5.72 -9.12
N ILE A 123 -16.16 6.63 -9.70
CA ILE A 123 -17.05 6.36 -10.84
C ILE A 123 -16.70 7.33 -11.99
N PRO A 124 -16.91 6.98 -13.25
CA PRO A 124 -16.47 7.81 -14.39
C PRO A 124 -16.90 9.27 -14.29
N SER A 125 -18.15 9.56 -13.88
CA SER A 125 -18.68 10.92 -13.77
C SER A 125 -17.93 11.82 -12.76
N ASN A 126 -17.25 11.23 -11.77
CA ASN A 126 -16.45 11.96 -10.78
C ASN A 126 -14.99 12.12 -11.21
N LEU A 127 -14.51 11.29 -12.11
CA LEU A 127 -13.14 11.29 -12.61
C LEU A 127 -12.97 12.30 -13.74
N THR A 128 -13.17 13.59 -13.42
CA THR A 128 -13.04 14.69 -14.38
C THR A 128 -11.61 15.19 -14.49
N TYR A 129 -11.26 15.86 -15.59
CA TYR A 129 -9.95 16.47 -15.79
C TYR A 129 -9.76 17.68 -14.87
N LEU A 130 -8.60 17.78 -14.24
CA LEU A 130 -8.17 18.95 -13.47
C LEU A 130 -6.79 19.45 -13.91
N ALA A 131 -5.85 18.53 -14.19
CA ALA A 131 -4.49 18.82 -14.62
C ALA A 131 -3.98 17.70 -15.54
N ASP A 132 -2.90 17.94 -16.26
CA ASP A 132 -2.27 16.89 -17.05
C ASP A 132 -1.62 15.83 -16.14
N ALA A 133 -1.72 14.58 -16.54
CA ALA A 133 -1.11 13.47 -15.79
C ALA A 133 0.39 13.73 -15.57
N GLY A 134 0.87 13.48 -14.34
CA GLY A 134 2.24 13.75 -13.93
C GLY A 134 2.54 15.18 -13.47
N THR A 135 1.59 16.13 -13.58
CA THR A 135 1.85 17.56 -13.26
C THR A 135 1.28 18.01 -11.91
N ARG A 136 0.39 17.21 -11.31
CA ARG A 136 -0.24 17.50 -10.02
C ARG A 136 -0.26 16.25 -9.18
N TRP A 137 0.20 16.34 -7.93
CA TRP A 137 0.05 15.28 -6.95
C TRP A 137 -1.26 15.45 -6.18
N SER A 138 -2.02 14.36 -6.00
CA SER A 138 -3.23 14.36 -5.19
C SER A 138 -3.52 12.98 -4.62
N TYR A 139 -3.67 12.88 -3.31
CA TYR A 139 -4.05 11.64 -2.64
C TYR A 139 -5.51 11.29 -2.93
N HIS A 140 -5.71 10.43 -3.93
CA HIS A 140 -7.03 10.16 -4.49
C HIS A 140 -7.31 8.65 -4.62
N ASN A 141 -8.57 8.26 -4.42
CA ASN A 141 -8.98 6.85 -4.48
C ASN A 141 -8.97 6.25 -5.90
N VAL A 142 -8.69 7.04 -6.93
CA VAL A 142 -8.53 6.53 -8.31
C VAL A 142 -7.46 5.43 -8.42
N PHE A 143 -6.56 5.31 -7.44
CA PHE A 143 -5.61 4.19 -7.35
C PHE A 143 -6.27 2.82 -7.47
N GLN A 144 -7.55 2.70 -7.08
CA GLN A 144 -8.30 1.44 -7.16
C GLN A 144 -8.44 0.92 -8.58
N LYS A 145 -8.36 1.80 -9.58
CA LYS A 145 -8.36 1.39 -10.99
C LYS A 145 -7.18 0.49 -11.34
N LEU A 146 -6.11 0.49 -10.54
CA LEU A 146 -5.06 -0.51 -10.68
C LEU A 146 -5.52 -1.94 -10.39
N MET A 147 -6.53 -2.10 -9.53
CA MET A 147 -7.11 -3.43 -9.31
C MET A 147 -7.80 -3.94 -10.57
N ASP A 148 -8.53 -3.05 -11.27
CA ASP A 148 -9.19 -3.37 -12.54
C ASP A 148 -8.13 -3.61 -13.65
N VAL A 149 -7.06 -2.80 -13.70
CA VAL A 149 -5.95 -2.98 -14.65
C VAL A 149 -5.26 -4.32 -14.45
N VAL A 150 -4.96 -4.72 -13.21
CA VAL A 150 -4.34 -6.02 -12.91
C VAL A 150 -5.29 -7.16 -13.27
N ALA A 151 -6.59 -7.00 -13.00
CA ALA A 151 -7.59 -8.02 -13.34
C ALA A 151 -7.67 -8.25 -14.84
N ASP A 152 -7.73 -7.19 -15.64
CA ASP A 152 -7.72 -7.26 -17.10
C ASP A 152 -6.42 -7.88 -17.62
N ALA A 153 -5.28 -7.34 -17.21
CA ALA A 153 -3.95 -7.79 -17.66
C ALA A 153 -3.66 -9.26 -17.32
N SER A 154 -4.15 -9.75 -16.18
CA SER A 154 -3.95 -11.13 -15.74
C SER A 154 -5.05 -12.09 -16.19
N ASN A 155 -6.13 -11.58 -16.75
CA ASN A 155 -7.36 -12.32 -17.04
C ASN A 155 -7.90 -13.09 -15.82
N GLN A 156 -7.81 -12.48 -14.64
CA GLN A 156 -8.26 -13.03 -13.36
C GLN A 156 -8.85 -11.91 -12.50
N GLU A 157 -9.77 -12.25 -11.59
CA GLU A 157 -10.17 -11.32 -10.54
C GLU A 157 -8.95 -10.87 -9.73
N PHE A 158 -8.85 -9.58 -9.40
CA PHE A 158 -7.73 -9.02 -8.65
C PHE A 158 -7.42 -9.81 -7.36
N GLU A 159 -8.46 -10.17 -6.61
CA GLU A 159 -8.28 -10.92 -5.35
C GLU A 159 -7.69 -12.31 -5.59
N THR A 160 -8.11 -12.98 -6.65
CA THR A 160 -7.55 -14.29 -7.03
C THR A 160 -6.07 -14.17 -7.35
N TYR A 161 -5.69 -13.18 -8.16
CA TYR A 161 -4.31 -12.92 -8.51
C TYR A 161 -3.47 -12.53 -7.27
N PHE A 162 -3.93 -11.57 -6.47
CA PHE A 162 -3.29 -11.18 -5.20
C PHE A 162 -3.09 -12.38 -4.26
N ASN A 163 -4.13 -13.21 -4.08
CA ASN A 163 -4.05 -14.38 -3.23
C ASN A 163 -2.97 -15.35 -3.71
N ALA A 164 -2.90 -15.62 -5.00
CA ALA A 164 -1.91 -16.53 -5.58
C ALA A 164 -0.48 -15.97 -5.49
N LYS A 165 -0.31 -14.66 -5.72
CA LYS A 165 1.02 -14.05 -5.87
C LYS A 165 1.63 -13.54 -4.56
N ILE A 166 0.81 -13.12 -3.60
CA ILE A 166 1.28 -12.55 -2.33
C ILE A 166 0.73 -13.34 -1.16
N LYS A 167 -0.58 -13.32 -0.93
CA LYS A 167 -1.20 -13.81 0.29
C LYS A 167 -0.77 -15.23 0.65
N ASN A 168 -0.96 -16.18 -0.27
CA ASN A 168 -0.65 -17.58 -0.04
C ASN A 168 0.87 -17.84 0.02
N LYS A 169 1.65 -17.09 -0.75
CA LYS A 169 3.13 -17.22 -0.80
C LYS A 169 3.78 -16.87 0.53
N ILE A 170 3.32 -15.83 1.19
CA ILE A 170 3.88 -15.39 2.47
C ILE A 170 3.06 -15.85 3.68
N GLY A 171 2.00 -16.65 3.44
CA GLY A 171 1.17 -17.24 4.49
C GLY A 171 0.33 -16.22 5.24
N MET A 172 -0.17 -15.19 4.58
CA MET A 172 -1.13 -14.24 5.13
C MET A 172 -2.54 -14.84 5.19
N ASP A 173 -3.30 -14.44 6.21
CA ASP A 173 -4.75 -14.53 6.22
C ASP A 173 -5.33 -13.17 5.81
N GLY A 174 -6.62 -13.15 5.48
CA GLY A 174 -7.32 -11.90 5.21
C GLY A 174 -8.13 -11.94 3.93
N PHE A 175 -8.87 -10.86 3.74
CA PHE A 175 -9.84 -10.71 2.64
C PHE A 175 -10.02 -9.23 2.29
N TRP A 176 -10.44 -8.98 1.06
CA TRP A 176 -10.88 -7.67 0.61
C TRP A 176 -12.37 -7.49 0.89
N ASN A 177 -12.72 -6.38 1.52
CA ASN A 177 -14.11 -6.00 1.77
C ASN A 177 -14.45 -4.79 0.89
N ASN A 178 -15.65 -4.78 0.32
CA ASN A 178 -16.18 -3.63 -0.39
C ASN A 178 -16.58 -2.55 0.63
N GLY A 179 -15.71 -1.55 0.81
CA GLY A 179 -16.06 -0.34 1.53
C GLY A 179 -16.99 0.56 0.71
N VAL A 180 -17.52 1.61 1.34
CA VAL A 180 -18.42 2.57 0.66
C VAL A 180 -17.72 3.31 -0.47
N ILE A 181 -16.44 3.64 -0.28
CA ILE A 181 -15.67 4.50 -1.21
C ILE A 181 -14.55 3.72 -1.89
N PHE A 182 -13.96 2.72 -1.22
CA PHE A 182 -12.88 1.89 -1.77
C PHE A 182 -12.85 0.51 -1.10
N LYS A 183 -12.23 -0.45 -1.79
CA LYS A 183 -11.99 -1.78 -1.22
C LYS A 183 -10.95 -1.71 -0.12
N ILE A 184 -11.23 -2.35 1.00
CA ILE A 184 -10.37 -2.36 2.19
C ILE A 184 -9.90 -3.79 2.45
N TYR A 185 -8.60 -3.98 2.63
CA TYR A 185 -8.07 -5.25 3.08
C TYR A 185 -8.20 -5.37 4.60
N HIS A 186 -8.59 -6.56 5.06
CA HIS A 186 -8.67 -6.92 6.48
C HIS A 186 -7.80 -8.12 6.74
N SER A 187 -7.02 -8.10 7.81
CA SER A 187 -6.25 -9.27 8.24
C SER A 187 -5.94 -9.24 9.73
N ASN A 188 -5.44 -10.34 10.26
CA ASN A 188 -4.89 -10.39 11.60
C ASN A 188 -3.51 -9.71 11.67
N THR A 189 -3.04 -9.45 12.89
CA THR A 189 -1.76 -8.77 13.16
C THR A 189 -0.56 -9.53 12.59
N ARG A 190 -0.55 -10.84 12.67
CA ARG A 190 0.55 -11.67 12.14
C ARG A 190 0.65 -11.59 10.62
N SER A 191 -0.47 -11.42 9.92
CA SER A 191 -0.47 -11.20 8.47
C SER A 191 0.12 -9.84 8.11
N MET A 192 -0.20 -8.79 8.89
CA MET A 192 0.44 -7.47 8.73
C MET A 192 1.96 -7.57 8.91
N ALA A 193 2.41 -8.31 9.94
CA ALA A 193 3.83 -8.53 10.20
C ALA A 193 4.52 -9.31 9.07
N ARG A 194 3.84 -10.28 8.43
CA ARG A 194 4.39 -11.02 7.27
C ARG A 194 4.66 -10.09 6.09
N PHE A 195 3.72 -9.21 5.78
CA PHE A 195 3.94 -8.22 4.74
C PHE A 195 5.05 -7.22 5.11
N GLY A 196 5.12 -6.82 6.38
CA GLY A 196 6.23 -6.03 6.90
C GLY A 196 7.60 -6.71 6.73
N LEU A 197 7.68 -8.02 6.97
CA LEU A 197 8.90 -8.82 6.72
C LEU A 197 9.23 -8.90 5.22
N LEU A 198 8.23 -9.10 4.36
CA LEU A 198 8.44 -9.07 2.90
C LEU A 198 9.05 -7.75 2.47
N ALA A 199 8.52 -6.63 3.01
CA ALA A 199 9.02 -5.30 2.73
C ALA A 199 10.45 -5.11 3.27
N LEU A 200 10.73 -5.51 4.51
CA LEU A 200 12.06 -5.45 5.11
C LEU A 200 13.10 -6.24 4.29
N ASN A 201 12.70 -7.38 3.75
CA ASN A 201 13.53 -8.24 2.91
C ASN A 201 13.50 -7.86 1.42
N LYS A 202 13.04 -6.65 1.09
CA LYS A 202 13.04 -6.09 -0.28
C LYS A 202 12.36 -7.02 -1.30
N GLY A 203 11.22 -7.56 -0.91
CA GLY A 203 10.41 -8.40 -1.78
C GLY A 203 10.80 -9.88 -1.83
N LYS A 204 11.70 -10.33 -0.96
CA LYS A 204 12.09 -11.75 -0.86
C LYS A 204 11.39 -12.41 0.33
N TRP A 205 10.92 -13.64 0.11
CA TRP A 205 10.30 -14.47 1.13
C TRP A 205 10.90 -15.88 1.09
N ASN A 206 11.51 -16.32 2.17
CA ASN A 206 12.38 -17.48 2.18
C ASN A 206 13.47 -17.32 1.07
N ASN A 207 13.58 -18.24 0.17
CA ASN A 207 14.51 -18.15 -0.98
C ASN A 207 13.81 -17.77 -2.29
N GLU A 208 12.54 -17.34 -2.22
CA GLU A 208 11.74 -16.95 -3.38
C GLU A 208 11.69 -15.41 -3.52
N THR A 209 11.88 -14.92 -4.73
CA THR A 209 11.62 -13.51 -5.05
C THR A 209 10.13 -13.36 -5.37
N ILE A 210 9.39 -12.75 -4.47
CA ILE A 210 7.96 -12.46 -4.65
C ILE A 210 7.79 -11.25 -5.57
N ILE A 211 8.55 -10.18 -5.29
CA ILE A 211 8.64 -9.01 -6.16
C ILE A 211 10.11 -8.62 -6.31
N ASN A 212 10.52 -8.20 -7.51
CA ASN A 212 11.91 -7.85 -7.76
C ASN A 212 12.34 -6.61 -6.97
N GLU A 213 13.63 -6.61 -6.61
CA GLU A 213 14.20 -5.55 -5.78
C GLU A 213 14.17 -4.18 -6.49
N THR A 214 14.24 -4.15 -7.82
CA THR A 214 14.19 -2.89 -8.60
C THR A 214 12.85 -2.19 -8.38
N PHE A 215 11.72 -2.87 -8.62
CA PHE A 215 10.40 -2.29 -8.39
C PHE A 215 10.19 -1.93 -6.92
N PHE A 216 10.64 -2.82 -6.01
CA PHE A 216 10.51 -2.55 -4.58
C PHE A 216 11.29 -1.28 -4.18
N ASN A 217 12.52 -1.12 -4.64
CA ASN A 217 13.32 0.08 -4.39
C ASN A 217 12.68 1.34 -5.00
N GLU A 218 12.12 1.25 -6.21
CA GLU A 218 11.34 2.36 -6.79
C GLU A 218 10.16 2.74 -5.91
N SER A 219 9.44 1.75 -5.35
CA SER A 219 8.24 1.98 -4.55
C SER A 219 8.51 2.67 -3.21
N ILE A 220 9.68 2.45 -2.60
CA ILE A 220 10.09 3.06 -1.32
C ILE A 220 11.04 4.26 -1.49
N ASN A 221 11.13 4.82 -2.67
CA ASN A 221 11.85 6.05 -2.96
C ASN A 221 10.93 7.11 -3.56
N SER A 222 11.37 8.37 -3.55
CA SER A 222 10.58 9.46 -4.15
C SER A 222 10.26 9.12 -5.60
N SER A 223 8.96 9.05 -5.92
CA SER A 223 8.48 8.61 -7.22
C SER A 223 8.31 9.75 -8.23
N GLN A 224 8.31 10.97 -7.74
CA GLN A 224 8.13 12.21 -8.51
C GLN A 224 8.60 13.41 -7.66
N ASN A 225 8.76 14.59 -8.29
CA ASN A 225 9.34 15.76 -7.64
C ASN A 225 8.31 16.71 -6.99
N ILE A 226 7.01 16.44 -7.12
CA ILE A 226 5.94 17.31 -6.59
C ILE A 226 5.76 17.03 -5.08
N ASN A 227 5.69 15.77 -4.69
CA ASN A 227 5.67 15.32 -3.31
C ASN A 227 6.79 14.30 -3.08
N PRO A 228 7.99 14.75 -2.70
CA PRO A 228 9.14 13.84 -2.54
C PRO A 228 8.97 12.81 -1.42
N SER A 229 8.02 13.02 -0.51
CA SER A 229 7.69 12.09 0.58
C SER A 229 6.75 10.97 0.16
N TYR A 230 6.55 10.74 -1.17
CA TYR A 230 5.65 9.71 -1.65
C TYR A 230 6.29 8.83 -2.74
N GLY A 231 6.30 7.53 -2.49
CA GLY A 231 6.70 6.50 -3.44
C GLY A 231 5.51 5.91 -4.19
N TYR A 232 5.53 4.60 -4.46
CA TYR A 232 4.38 3.86 -5.00
C TYR A 232 3.51 3.39 -3.83
N PHE A 233 2.65 4.29 -3.33
CA PHE A 233 1.79 4.11 -2.16
C PHE A 233 2.52 4.01 -0.81
N TRP A 234 3.80 4.34 -0.76
CA TRP A 234 4.57 4.44 0.47
C TRP A 234 4.78 5.90 0.86
N TRP A 235 4.49 6.23 2.10
CA TRP A 235 4.92 7.47 2.72
C TRP A 235 6.37 7.33 3.17
N LEU A 236 7.19 8.34 2.86
CA LEU A 236 8.64 8.28 3.03
C LEU A 236 9.10 9.31 4.05
N ASN A 237 9.75 8.87 5.12
CA ASN A 237 10.38 9.74 6.09
C ASN A 237 11.71 10.31 5.58
N GLY A 238 12.16 11.41 6.21
CA GLY A 238 13.48 12.00 5.95
C GLY A 238 13.62 12.72 4.61
N LYS A 239 12.50 13.07 3.94
CA LYS A 239 12.50 13.86 2.71
C LYS A 239 12.41 15.36 3.02
N ALA A 240 12.79 16.22 2.04
CA ALA A 240 12.84 17.65 2.22
C ALA A 240 11.47 18.29 2.50
N SER A 241 10.41 17.73 1.91
CA SER A 241 9.04 18.22 2.07
C SER A 241 8.02 17.13 1.83
N SER A 242 6.80 17.36 2.26
CA SER A 242 5.65 16.47 2.07
C SER A 242 4.38 17.25 1.78
N MET A 243 3.50 16.69 0.95
CA MET A 243 2.10 17.13 0.82
C MET A 243 1.23 16.10 1.54
N ILE A 244 0.29 16.57 2.35
CA ILE A 244 -0.63 15.68 3.08
C ILE A 244 -1.91 15.43 2.26
N PRO A 245 -2.66 14.34 2.56
CA PRO A 245 -3.94 14.07 1.93
C PRO A 245 -4.92 15.24 2.06
N GLY A 246 -5.60 15.59 0.97
CA GLY A 246 -6.59 16.67 0.92
C GLY A 246 -6.01 18.07 0.76
N GLY A 247 -4.69 18.23 0.77
CA GLY A 247 -4.00 19.52 0.59
C GLY A 247 -3.05 19.52 -0.59
N GLN A 248 -2.82 20.73 -1.12
CA GLN A 248 -1.72 20.99 -2.05
C GLN A 248 -0.62 21.81 -1.37
N GLU A 249 -0.70 21.97 -0.05
CA GLU A 249 0.31 22.64 0.75
C GLU A 249 1.51 21.70 1.00
N VAL A 250 2.69 22.29 0.97
CA VAL A 250 3.95 21.56 1.16
C VAL A 250 4.41 21.73 2.61
N TYR A 251 4.67 20.61 3.28
CA TYR A 251 5.13 20.56 4.66
C TYR A 251 6.56 19.98 4.73
N PRO A 252 7.31 20.27 5.80
CA PRO A 252 8.59 19.60 6.04
C PRO A 252 8.44 18.08 6.07
N GLY A 253 9.33 17.35 5.41
CA GLY A 253 9.26 15.90 5.29
C GLY A 253 9.31 15.13 6.63
N SER A 254 9.78 15.80 7.69
CA SER A 254 9.79 15.26 9.07
C SER A 254 8.38 15.09 9.68
N LEU A 255 7.34 15.61 9.05
CA LEU A 255 5.94 15.43 9.49
C LEU A 255 5.30 14.14 8.97
N VAL A 256 6.01 13.38 8.17
CA VAL A 256 5.49 12.16 7.52
C VAL A 256 6.25 10.94 8.02
#